data_0b5820b5baec809852230887edc11ccd
#
_entry.id   0b5820b5baec809852230887edc11ccd
#
_cell.length_a   1.000
_cell.length_b   1.000
_cell.length_c   1.000
_cell.angle_alpha   90.00
_cell.angle_beta   90.00
_cell.angle_gamma   90.00
#
_symmetry.space_group_name_H-M   'P 1'
#
loop_
_entity.id
_entity.type
_entity.pdbx_description
1 polymer ?
#
loop_
_entity_poly.entity_id
_entity_poly.type
_entity_poly.pdbx_seq_one_letter_code
_entity_poly.pdbx_strand_id
1 'polypeptide(L)'
;MKPYPKNIYQTAALIQKYKDAGLVITDDPKVETALNEIGFYRLRGYSFHLYDNATKKYIPNVTFDTICHIYNFDMELRSLLFGMTCKIEVALRSRFCEALLQKNDALIYLDPSIFKDKAIFWRNTASISSEIARSTDVFITHNYDNHDGQIPLWAAVEVMSFGTLSKYIKNLSTGTDSVYPSLAQFYKFRPTRLSAFRRFGRRLRQRLICLFLGSQCRRSNGKWLWVSPPG
;
A
#
# COMPACT_ATOMS: atom_id res chain seq x y z
N MET A 1 24.58 -21.19 15.75
CA MET A 1 23.91 -20.49 14.65
C MET A 1 24.65 -20.83 13.36
N LYS A 2 23.99 -21.31 12.31
CA LYS A 2 24.67 -21.58 11.03
C LYS A 2 25.03 -20.24 10.37
N PRO A 3 26.26 -20.05 9.85
CA PRO A 3 26.63 -18.83 9.17
C PRO A 3 25.78 -18.61 7.92
N TYR A 4 25.51 -17.35 7.59
CA TYR A 4 24.75 -17.03 6.39
C TYR A 4 25.54 -17.41 5.13
N PRO A 5 24.97 -18.19 4.20
CA PRO A 5 25.74 -18.86 3.16
C PRO A 5 26.13 -17.97 1.96
N LYS A 6 25.73 -16.68 1.95
CA LYS A 6 26.01 -15.79 0.81
C LYS A 6 27.13 -14.82 1.12
N ASN A 7 27.98 -14.57 0.13
CA ASN A 7 29.07 -13.61 0.24
C ASN A 7 28.54 -12.16 0.21
N ILE A 8 29.25 -11.28 0.90
CA ILE A 8 29.08 -9.84 0.82
C ILE A 8 29.90 -9.35 -0.37
N TYR A 9 29.30 -8.59 -1.26
CA TYR A 9 29.97 -8.00 -2.43
C TYR A 9 30.07 -6.48 -2.28
N GLN A 10 31.27 -5.96 -2.52
CA GLN A 10 31.49 -4.53 -2.69
C GLN A 10 30.95 -4.05 -4.04
N THR A 11 30.69 -2.74 -4.18
CA THR A 11 30.06 -2.16 -5.38
C THR A 11 30.78 -2.51 -6.67
N ALA A 12 32.13 -2.44 -6.69
CA ALA A 12 32.92 -2.82 -7.86
C ALA A 12 32.71 -4.28 -8.27
N ALA A 13 32.62 -5.19 -7.30
CA ALA A 13 32.35 -6.61 -7.57
C ALA A 13 30.92 -6.85 -8.12
N LEU A 14 29.96 -6.02 -7.70
CA LEU A 14 28.59 -6.05 -8.24
C LEU A 14 28.54 -5.56 -9.69
N ILE A 15 29.30 -4.52 -10.04
CA ILE A 15 29.45 -4.04 -11.41
C ILE A 15 30.05 -5.15 -12.30
N GLN A 16 31.12 -5.77 -11.82
CA GLN A 16 31.75 -6.88 -12.55
C GLN A 16 30.76 -8.04 -12.74
N LYS A 17 29.98 -8.39 -11.72
CA LYS A 17 28.96 -9.42 -11.81
C LYS A 17 27.88 -9.11 -12.86
N TYR A 18 27.52 -7.85 -13.05
CA TYR A 18 26.62 -7.44 -14.14
C TYR A 18 27.27 -7.64 -15.51
N LYS A 19 28.54 -7.23 -15.66
CA LYS A 19 29.31 -7.42 -16.91
C LYS A 19 29.47 -8.90 -17.24
N ASP A 20 29.83 -9.72 -16.27
CA ASP A 20 29.98 -11.18 -16.42
C ASP A 20 28.65 -11.84 -16.85
N ALA A 21 27.53 -11.30 -16.38
CA ALA A 21 26.20 -11.74 -16.78
C ALA A 21 25.78 -11.21 -18.19
N GLY A 22 26.64 -10.47 -18.88
CA GLY A 22 26.40 -9.96 -20.25
C GLY A 22 25.58 -8.66 -20.29
N LEU A 23 25.46 -7.93 -19.17
CA LEU A 23 24.86 -6.62 -19.19
C LEU A 23 25.83 -5.61 -19.80
N VAL A 24 25.36 -4.82 -20.76
CA VAL A 24 26.18 -3.77 -21.39
C VAL A 24 26.25 -2.57 -20.46
N ILE A 25 27.45 -2.23 -20.00
CA ILE A 25 27.75 -1.08 -19.16
C ILE A 25 28.77 -0.22 -19.86
N THR A 26 28.43 1.04 -20.13
CA THR A 26 29.30 2.02 -20.79
C THR A 26 29.86 3.07 -19.82
N ASP A 27 29.27 3.17 -18.61
CA ASP A 27 29.60 4.19 -17.62
C ASP A 27 29.57 3.54 -16.22
N ASP A 28 30.70 3.07 -15.74
CA ASP A 28 30.85 2.44 -14.44
C ASP A 28 30.51 3.41 -13.26
N PRO A 29 30.95 4.67 -13.24
CA PRO A 29 30.54 5.66 -12.23
C PRO A 29 29.05 5.83 -12.11
N LYS A 30 28.32 5.85 -13.21
CA LYS A 30 26.84 5.91 -13.20
C LYS A 30 26.22 4.69 -12.54
N VAL A 31 26.74 3.49 -12.84
CA VAL A 31 26.30 2.24 -12.21
C VAL A 31 26.58 2.24 -10.71
N GLU A 32 27.76 2.72 -10.31
CA GLU A 32 28.16 2.85 -8.91
C GLU A 32 27.19 3.76 -8.15
N THR A 33 26.90 4.94 -8.70
CA THR A 33 25.91 5.86 -8.12
C THR A 33 24.54 5.20 -7.96
N ALA A 34 24.05 4.55 -9.01
CA ALA A 34 22.76 3.86 -8.96
C ALA A 34 22.73 2.70 -7.94
N LEU A 35 23.83 1.95 -7.80
CA LEU A 35 23.95 0.90 -6.80
C LEU A 35 23.94 1.46 -5.36
N ASN A 36 24.55 2.60 -5.15
CA ASN A 36 24.60 3.25 -3.83
C ASN A 36 23.26 3.88 -3.44
N GLU A 37 22.55 4.51 -4.39
CA GLU A 37 21.26 5.20 -4.13
C GLU A 37 20.07 4.25 -4.14
N ILE A 38 20.01 3.31 -5.08
CA ILE A 38 18.85 2.45 -5.32
C ILE A 38 19.05 1.06 -4.70
N GLY A 39 20.27 0.54 -4.76
CA GLY A 39 20.65 -0.76 -4.27
C GLY A 39 20.52 -1.89 -5.28
N PHE A 40 21.48 -2.83 -5.21
CA PHE A 40 21.59 -3.97 -6.12
C PHE A 40 20.31 -4.81 -6.23
N TYR A 41 19.70 -5.19 -5.11
CA TYR A 41 18.52 -6.04 -5.13
C TYR A 41 17.32 -5.39 -5.80
N ARG A 42 17.17 -4.09 -5.63
CA ARG A 42 16.08 -3.34 -6.28
C ARG A 42 16.29 -3.28 -7.79
N LEU A 43 17.48 -2.89 -8.23
CA LEU A 43 17.83 -2.86 -9.67
C LEU A 43 17.73 -4.25 -10.32
N ARG A 44 18.17 -5.28 -9.60
CA ARG A 44 18.01 -6.68 -10.02
C ARG A 44 16.54 -7.06 -10.22
N GLY A 45 15.66 -6.58 -9.36
CA GLY A 45 14.21 -6.78 -9.48
C GLY A 45 13.66 -6.23 -10.79
N TYR A 46 14.08 -5.03 -11.19
CA TYR A 46 13.66 -4.40 -12.46
C TYR A 46 14.23 -5.08 -13.68
N SER A 47 15.39 -5.72 -13.57
CA SER A 47 16.03 -6.44 -14.66
C SER A 47 15.64 -7.91 -14.77
N PHE A 48 14.79 -8.42 -13.87
CA PHE A 48 14.49 -9.86 -13.80
C PHE A 48 13.92 -10.44 -15.09
N HIS A 49 13.07 -9.73 -15.80
CA HIS A 49 12.47 -10.16 -17.06
C HIS A 49 13.43 -10.05 -18.27
N LEU A 50 14.58 -9.38 -18.09
CA LEU A 50 15.65 -9.24 -19.07
C LEU A 50 16.79 -10.24 -18.83
N TYR A 51 16.65 -11.11 -17.81
CA TYR A 51 17.68 -12.06 -17.40
C TYR A 51 17.17 -13.50 -17.54
N ASP A 52 17.91 -14.31 -18.27
CA ASP A 52 17.61 -15.73 -18.40
C ASP A 52 18.24 -16.53 -17.26
N ASN A 53 17.39 -17.17 -16.45
CA ASN A 53 17.83 -17.97 -15.30
C ASN A 53 18.50 -19.29 -15.71
N ALA A 54 18.24 -19.82 -16.91
CA ALA A 54 18.85 -21.06 -17.39
C ALA A 54 20.30 -20.82 -17.79
N THR A 55 20.55 -19.78 -18.58
CA THR A 55 21.89 -19.43 -19.08
C THR A 55 22.68 -18.57 -18.10
N LYS A 56 22.03 -18.01 -17.07
CA LYS A 56 22.59 -17.02 -16.13
C LYS A 56 23.13 -15.75 -16.81
N LYS A 57 22.51 -15.36 -17.92
CA LYS A 57 22.90 -14.20 -18.74
C LYS A 57 21.73 -13.26 -18.96
N TYR A 58 22.04 -11.99 -19.20
CA TYR A 58 21.08 -11.04 -19.74
C TYR A 58 20.80 -11.34 -21.23
N ILE A 59 19.62 -10.96 -21.67
CA ILE A 59 19.26 -10.98 -23.09
C ILE A 59 20.27 -10.10 -23.85
N PRO A 60 20.70 -10.50 -25.06
CA PRO A 60 21.68 -9.73 -25.85
C PRO A 60 21.29 -8.25 -25.99
N ASN A 61 22.29 -7.38 -25.95
CA ASN A 61 22.15 -5.92 -26.10
C ASN A 61 21.36 -5.19 -25.01
N VAL A 62 21.04 -5.83 -23.88
CA VAL A 62 20.49 -5.13 -22.73
C VAL A 62 21.55 -4.26 -22.08
N THR A 63 21.24 -2.97 -21.92
CA THR A 63 22.12 -1.99 -21.26
C THR A 63 21.68 -1.74 -19.82
N PHE A 64 22.61 -1.25 -18.99
CA PHE A 64 22.25 -0.79 -17.64
C PHE A 64 21.25 0.38 -17.68
N ASP A 65 21.35 1.25 -18.71
CA ASP A 65 20.41 2.35 -18.91
C ASP A 65 18.98 1.86 -19.12
N THR A 66 18.79 0.73 -19.79
CA THR A 66 17.46 0.11 -19.93
C THR A 66 16.85 -0.20 -18.57
N ILE A 67 17.65 -0.72 -17.64
CA ILE A 67 17.20 -1.01 -16.26
C ILE A 67 16.84 0.28 -15.53
N CYS A 68 17.67 1.33 -15.66
CA CYS A 68 17.40 2.65 -15.09
C CYS A 68 16.13 3.28 -15.66
N HIS A 69 15.88 3.19 -16.94
CA HIS A 69 14.66 3.70 -17.57
C HIS A 69 13.40 3.00 -17.03
N ILE A 70 13.44 1.68 -16.87
CA ILE A 70 12.32 0.93 -16.28
C ILE A 70 12.09 1.35 -14.82
N TYR A 71 13.16 1.52 -14.06
CA TYR A 71 13.07 2.01 -12.67
C TYR A 71 12.47 3.41 -12.59
N ASN A 72 12.96 4.34 -13.42
CA ASN A 72 12.46 5.72 -13.42
C ASN A 72 11.00 5.80 -13.84
N PHE A 73 10.59 5.08 -14.87
CA PHE A 73 9.19 4.97 -15.28
C PHE A 73 8.30 4.46 -14.13
N ASP A 74 8.73 3.42 -13.42
CA ASP A 74 7.98 2.92 -12.27
C ASP A 74 7.90 3.94 -11.13
N MET A 75 8.97 4.72 -10.89
CA MET A 75 8.98 5.77 -9.87
C MET A 75 8.02 6.92 -10.23
N GLU A 76 7.98 7.36 -11.48
CA GLU A 76 7.03 8.37 -11.96
C GLU A 76 5.58 7.88 -11.84
N LEU A 77 5.32 6.64 -12.29
CA LEU A 77 4.00 6.01 -12.18
C LEU A 77 3.55 5.90 -10.71
N ARG A 78 4.45 5.52 -9.80
CA ARG A 78 4.17 5.48 -8.35
C ARG A 78 3.81 6.84 -7.80
N SER A 79 4.58 7.88 -8.14
CA SER A 79 4.33 9.24 -7.70
C SER A 79 2.94 9.71 -8.11
N LEU A 80 2.57 9.49 -9.38
CA LEU A 80 1.25 9.81 -9.91
C LEU A 80 0.13 9.05 -9.18
N LEU A 81 0.28 7.73 -9.01
CA LEU A 81 -0.69 6.90 -8.33
C LEU A 81 -0.81 7.25 -6.85
N PHE A 82 0.29 7.60 -6.19
CA PHE A 82 0.28 8.03 -4.79
C PHE A 82 -0.51 9.33 -4.61
N GLY A 83 -0.27 10.34 -5.46
CA GLY A 83 -1.03 11.58 -5.43
C GLY A 83 -2.54 11.37 -5.64
N MET A 84 -2.93 10.48 -6.56
CA MET A 84 -4.33 10.10 -6.76
C MET A 84 -4.91 9.38 -5.52
N THR A 85 -4.13 8.48 -4.92
CA THR A 85 -4.57 7.72 -3.73
C THR A 85 -4.80 8.63 -2.54
N CYS A 86 -3.93 9.63 -2.31
CA CYS A 86 -4.11 10.63 -1.26
C CYS A 86 -5.41 11.42 -1.44
N LYS A 87 -5.70 11.88 -2.66
CA LYS A 87 -6.96 12.59 -2.95
C LYS A 87 -8.20 11.72 -2.68
N ILE A 88 -8.15 10.45 -3.06
CA ILE A 88 -9.22 9.50 -2.82
C ILE A 88 -9.38 9.24 -1.32
N GLU A 89 -8.29 9.14 -0.57
CA GLU A 89 -8.32 8.94 0.88
C GLU A 89 -9.01 10.10 1.59
N VAL A 90 -8.61 11.33 1.30
CA VAL A 90 -9.22 12.54 1.89
C VAL A 90 -10.72 12.61 1.54
N ALA A 91 -11.09 12.37 0.29
CA ALA A 91 -12.49 12.37 -0.12
C ALA A 91 -13.30 11.26 0.58
N LEU A 92 -12.72 10.09 0.79
CA LEU A 92 -13.39 8.99 1.51
C LEU A 92 -13.61 9.31 2.98
N ARG A 93 -12.63 9.93 3.67
CA ARG A 93 -12.76 10.39 5.07
C ARG A 93 -13.94 11.35 5.20
N SER A 94 -13.93 12.42 4.41
CA SER A 94 -14.97 13.44 4.42
C SER A 94 -16.37 12.85 4.17
N ARG A 95 -16.51 12.00 3.14
CA ARG A 95 -17.82 11.42 2.79
C ARG A 95 -18.29 10.34 3.76
N PHE A 96 -17.40 9.58 4.31
CA PHE A 96 -17.74 8.63 5.37
C PHE A 96 -18.25 9.35 6.61
N CYS A 97 -17.56 10.42 7.02
CA CYS A 97 -17.99 11.26 8.12
C CYS A 97 -19.36 11.89 7.87
N GLU A 98 -19.53 12.58 6.73
CA GLU A 98 -20.81 13.21 6.35
C GLU A 98 -21.97 12.22 6.33
N ALA A 99 -21.78 11.05 5.72
CA ALA A 99 -22.83 10.05 5.61
C ALA A 99 -23.27 9.46 6.96
N LEU A 100 -22.34 9.26 7.89
CA LEU A 100 -22.66 8.75 9.23
C LEU A 100 -23.30 9.82 10.12
N LEU A 101 -22.82 11.05 10.06
CA LEU A 101 -23.35 12.16 10.88
C LEU A 101 -24.80 12.54 10.56
N GLN A 102 -25.35 12.09 9.42
CA GLN A 102 -26.79 12.19 9.14
C GLN A 102 -27.68 11.49 10.20
N LYS A 103 -27.10 10.60 11.02
CA LYS A 103 -27.79 9.95 12.15
C LYS A 103 -27.82 10.79 13.42
N ASN A 104 -27.30 12.02 13.40
CA ASN A 104 -27.25 12.96 14.54
C ASN A 104 -26.54 12.43 15.79
N ASP A 105 -25.54 11.57 15.63
CA ASP A 105 -24.74 11.04 16.71
C ASP A 105 -23.24 11.20 16.39
N ALA A 106 -22.53 11.94 17.22
CA ALA A 106 -21.09 12.17 17.07
C ALA A 106 -20.25 10.89 17.26
N LEU A 107 -20.76 9.93 18.01
CA LEU A 107 -20.10 8.67 18.34
C LEU A 107 -20.67 7.48 17.53
N ILE A 108 -21.47 7.72 16.52
CA ILE A 108 -22.16 6.72 15.69
C ILE A 108 -21.24 5.61 15.18
N TYR A 109 -19.96 5.87 14.97
CA TYR A 109 -18.98 4.88 14.52
C TYR A 109 -18.71 3.79 15.58
N LEU A 110 -19.12 4.01 16.84
CA LEU A 110 -19.04 3.05 17.94
C LEU A 110 -20.34 2.24 18.09
N ASP A 111 -21.41 2.56 17.36
CA ASP A 111 -22.65 1.81 17.39
C ASP A 111 -22.54 0.53 16.54
N PRO A 112 -22.57 -0.67 17.15
CA PRO A 112 -22.51 -1.91 16.39
C PRO A 112 -23.75 -2.15 15.50
N SER A 113 -24.87 -1.46 15.73
CA SER A 113 -26.12 -1.69 15.00
C SER A 113 -26.02 -1.34 13.52
N ILE A 114 -25.21 -0.33 13.16
CA ILE A 114 -25.01 0.11 11.77
C ILE A 114 -24.11 -0.82 10.93
N PHE A 115 -23.51 -1.82 11.58
CA PHE A 115 -22.59 -2.75 10.92
C PHE A 115 -23.21 -4.15 10.75
N LYS A 116 -22.90 -4.81 9.64
CA LYS A 116 -23.45 -6.13 9.28
C LYS A 116 -22.83 -7.28 10.08
N ASP A 117 -21.54 -7.20 10.40
CA ASP A 117 -20.79 -8.23 11.13
C ASP A 117 -20.21 -7.63 12.41
N LYS A 118 -20.73 -8.09 13.55
CA LYS A 118 -20.36 -7.59 14.87
C LYS A 118 -18.95 -8.02 15.29
N ALA A 119 -18.51 -9.21 14.91
CA ALA A 119 -17.15 -9.65 15.23
C ALA A 119 -16.09 -8.84 14.46
N ILE A 120 -16.38 -8.50 13.19
CA ILE A 120 -15.54 -7.60 12.41
C ILE A 120 -15.61 -6.17 12.98
N PHE A 121 -16.77 -5.72 13.43
CA PHE A 121 -16.94 -4.42 14.09
C PHE A 121 -15.98 -4.29 15.27
N TRP A 122 -16.02 -5.21 16.22
CA TRP A 122 -15.19 -5.14 17.42
C TRP A 122 -13.68 -5.16 17.12
N ARG A 123 -13.25 -5.94 16.11
CA ARG A 123 -11.84 -5.91 15.66
C ARG A 123 -11.46 -4.57 15.05
N ASN A 124 -12.36 -3.97 14.28
CA ASN A 124 -12.10 -2.66 13.66
C ASN A 124 -12.08 -1.56 14.73
N THR A 125 -12.99 -1.62 15.74
CA THR A 125 -13.02 -0.69 16.85
C THR A 125 -11.75 -0.76 17.69
N ALA A 126 -11.22 -1.96 17.96
CA ALA A 126 -9.92 -2.12 18.63
C ALA A 126 -8.78 -1.49 17.80
N SER A 127 -8.82 -1.60 16.47
CA SER A 127 -7.82 -0.98 15.60
C SER A 127 -7.87 0.55 15.68
N ILE A 128 -9.06 1.15 15.58
CA ILE A 128 -9.17 2.62 15.69
C ILE A 128 -8.84 3.13 17.08
N SER A 129 -9.25 2.43 18.15
CA SER A 129 -8.86 2.81 19.52
C SER A 129 -7.34 2.84 19.69
N SER A 130 -6.63 1.87 19.10
CA SER A 130 -5.17 1.86 19.07
C SER A 130 -4.57 2.99 18.24
N GLU A 131 -5.20 3.39 17.12
CA GLU A 131 -4.76 4.52 16.28
C GLU A 131 -4.98 5.84 17.01
N ILE A 132 -6.13 6.04 17.66
CA ILE A 132 -6.45 7.21 18.50
C ILE A 132 -5.45 7.31 19.66
N ALA A 133 -5.23 6.23 20.41
CA ALA A 133 -4.36 6.24 21.59
C ALA A 133 -2.89 6.56 21.26
N ARG A 134 -2.46 6.38 20.02
CA ARG A 134 -1.09 6.72 19.56
C ARG A 134 -0.99 8.11 18.93
N SER A 135 -2.12 8.77 18.67
CA SER A 135 -2.12 10.09 18.08
C SER A 135 -1.73 11.14 19.12
N THR A 136 -0.86 12.05 18.70
CA THR A 136 -0.48 13.25 19.45
C THR A 136 -1.09 14.52 18.87
N ASP A 137 -2.09 14.36 17.99
CA ASP A 137 -2.76 15.49 17.36
C ASP A 137 -3.53 16.32 18.40
N VAL A 138 -3.43 17.65 18.28
CA VAL A 138 -4.03 18.61 19.23
C VAL A 138 -5.52 18.37 19.44
N PHE A 139 -6.26 18.06 18.39
CA PHE A 139 -7.71 17.82 18.48
C PHE A 139 -8.05 16.49 19.21
N ILE A 140 -7.18 15.50 19.20
CA ILE A 140 -7.33 14.26 19.99
C ILE A 140 -7.06 14.54 21.45
N THR A 141 -5.92 15.21 21.77
CA THR A 141 -5.57 15.63 23.13
C THR A 141 -6.68 16.50 23.74
N HIS A 142 -7.20 17.47 22.99
CA HIS A 142 -8.31 18.31 23.43
C HIS A 142 -9.54 17.50 23.86
N ASN A 143 -9.91 16.46 23.13
CA ASN A 143 -11.06 15.63 23.48
C ASN A 143 -10.79 14.77 24.74
N TYR A 144 -9.54 14.31 24.95
CA TYR A 144 -9.18 13.64 26.19
C TYR A 144 -9.30 14.57 27.41
N ASP A 145 -8.84 15.81 27.26
CA ASP A 145 -8.79 16.78 28.37
C ASP A 145 -10.15 17.40 28.67
N ASN A 146 -11.03 17.57 27.70
CA ASN A 146 -12.23 18.38 27.82
C ASN A 146 -13.56 17.61 27.60
N HIS A 147 -13.49 16.35 27.11
CA HIS A 147 -14.68 15.57 26.76
C HIS A 147 -14.59 14.11 27.24
N ASP A 148 -13.96 13.88 28.40
CA ASP A 148 -13.84 12.56 29.03
C ASP A 148 -13.30 11.46 28.10
N GLY A 149 -12.45 11.83 27.12
CA GLY A 149 -11.89 10.92 26.14
C GLY A 149 -12.88 10.45 25.06
N GLN A 150 -14.05 11.06 24.96
CA GLN A 150 -15.00 10.81 23.88
C GLN A 150 -14.51 11.48 22.60
N ILE A 151 -14.03 10.69 21.66
CA ILE A 151 -13.52 11.20 20.40
C ILE A 151 -14.63 11.17 19.35
N PRO A 152 -15.11 12.34 18.88
CA PRO A 152 -16.16 12.37 17.87
C PRO A 152 -15.70 11.84 16.53
N LEU A 153 -16.64 11.36 15.69
CA LEU A 153 -16.35 10.75 14.40
C LEU A 153 -15.43 11.61 13.51
N TRP A 154 -15.66 12.93 13.46
CA TRP A 154 -14.86 13.83 12.62
C TRP A 154 -13.40 13.93 13.08
N ALA A 155 -13.11 13.74 14.36
CA ALA A 155 -11.74 13.64 14.87
C ALA A 155 -11.19 12.22 14.69
N ALA A 156 -11.97 11.20 14.98
CA ALA A 156 -11.57 9.81 14.85
C ALA A 156 -11.20 9.44 13.40
N VAL A 157 -11.95 9.94 12.40
CA VAL A 157 -11.71 9.64 10.99
C VAL A 157 -10.39 10.21 10.48
N GLU A 158 -9.89 11.31 11.04
CA GLU A 158 -8.62 11.92 10.63
C GLU A 158 -7.42 11.05 11.04
N VAL A 159 -7.49 10.39 12.18
CA VAL A 159 -6.41 9.52 12.67
C VAL A 159 -6.52 8.08 12.19
N MET A 160 -7.67 7.68 11.64
CA MET A 160 -7.82 6.36 11.04
C MET A 160 -6.83 6.15 9.91
N SER A 161 -6.11 5.03 9.89
CA SER A 161 -5.40 4.62 8.69
C SER A 161 -6.38 4.32 7.54
N PHE A 162 -5.95 4.50 6.30
CA PHE A 162 -6.77 4.14 5.13
C PHE A 162 -7.25 2.67 5.18
N GLY A 163 -6.43 1.80 5.79
CA GLY A 163 -6.78 0.40 6.01
C GLY A 163 -7.94 0.23 6.97
N THR A 164 -7.96 0.96 8.10
CA THR A 164 -9.02 0.94 9.09
C THR A 164 -10.30 1.55 8.52
N LEU A 165 -10.24 2.72 7.90
CA LEU A 165 -11.37 3.34 7.20
C LEU A 165 -12.00 2.40 6.17
N SER A 166 -11.19 1.76 5.33
CA SER A 166 -11.65 0.78 4.33
C SER A 166 -12.37 -0.42 4.96
N LYS A 167 -11.93 -0.89 6.14
CA LYS A 167 -12.58 -1.99 6.86
C LYS A 167 -13.93 -1.54 7.46
N TYR A 168 -14.01 -0.34 8.01
CA TYR A 168 -15.25 0.24 8.50
C TYR A 168 -16.29 0.34 7.38
N ILE A 169 -15.96 1.02 6.27
CA ILE A 169 -16.84 1.13 5.10
C ILE A 169 -17.29 -0.25 4.62
N LYS A 170 -16.37 -1.21 4.62
CA LYS A 170 -16.67 -2.58 4.19
C LYS A 170 -17.72 -3.25 5.07
N ASN A 171 -17.71 -2.97 6.35
CA ASN A 171 -18.57 -3.63 7.32
C ASN A 171 -19.91 -2.90 7.52
N LEU A 172 -20.14 -1.72 6.92
CA LEU A 172 -21.42 -1.05 6.98
C LEU A 172 -22.54 -1.95 6.46
N SER A 173 -23.70 -1.89 7.10
CA SER A 173 -24.93 -2.52 6.61
C SER A 173 -25.33 -1.95 5.26
N THR A 174 -25.95 -2.76 4.41
CA THR A 174 -26.29 -2.41 3.01
C THR A 174 -27.79 -2.32 2.77
N GLY A 175 -28.63 -2.35 3.83
CA GLY A 175 -30.08 -2.19 3.74
C GLY A 175 -30.48 -0.80 3.21
N THR A 176 -31.74 -0.64 2.86
CA THR A 176 -32.30 0.62 2.32
C THR A 176 -32.14 1.80 3.27
N ASP A 177 -32.24 1.55 4.57
CA ASP A 177 -32.10 2.58 5.63
C ASP A 177 -30.66 2.73 6.14
N SER A 178 -29.70 2.08 5.46
CA SER A 178 -28.28 2.14 5.85
C SER A 178 -27.59 3.35 5.24
N VAL A 179 -26.47 3.73 5.83
CA VAL A 179 -25.61 4.82 5.36
C VAL A 179 -24.89 4.46 4.04
N TYR A 180 -24.80 3.16 3.70
CA TYR A 180 -24.06 2.68 2.54
C TYR A 180 -24.58 3.17 1.18
N PRO A 181 -25.90 3.27 0.92
CA PRO A 181 -26.43 3.83 -0.32
C PRO A 181 -26.01 5.28 -0.55
N SER A 182 -26.09 6.14 0.48
CA SER A 182 -25.67 7.55 0.40
C SER A 182 -24.19 7.68 0.02
N LEU A 183 -23.35 6.88 0.62
CA LEU A 183 -21.91 6.84 0.32
C LEU A 183 -21.66 6.36 -1.14
N ALA A 184 -22.42 5.37 -1.61
CA ALA A 184 -22.30 4.84 -2.97
C ALA A 184 -22.80 5.83 -4.04
N GLN A 185 -23.90 6.54 -3.76
CA GLN A 185 -24.50 7.54 -4.64
C GLN A 185 -23.55 8.70 -4.89
N PHE A 186 -22.84 9.15 -3.84
CA PHE A 186 -21.87 10.23 -3.97
C PHE A 186 -20.81 9.94 -5.04
N TYR A 187 -20.31 8.72 -5.10
CA TYR A 187 -19.33 8.32 -6.13
C TYR A 187 -19.95 7.96 -7.48
N LYS A 188 -21.26 8.17 -7.67
CA LYS A 188 -22.01 7.73 -8.86
C LYS A 188 -21.78 6.23 -9.19
N PHE A 189 -21.45 5.45 -8.18
CA PHE A 189 -21.29 4.00 -8.31
C PHE A 189 -22.57 3.30 -7.90
N ARG A 190 -22.95 2.27 -8.66
CA ARG A 190 -23.93 1.30 -8.12
C ARG A 190 -23.34 0.69 -6.84
N PRO A 191 -24.15 0.46 -5.77
CA PRO A 191 -23.66 -0.10 -4.50
C PRO A 191 -22.79 -1.34 -4.67
N THR A 192 -23.09 -2.18 -5.67
CA THR A 192 -22.28 -3.35 -6.07
C THR A 192 -20.88 -2.99 -6.57
N ARG A 193 -20.69 -1.80 -7.15
CA ARG A 193 -19.38 -1.34 -7.66
C ARG A 193 -18.50 -0.69 -6.60
N LEU A 194 -19.08 -0.13 -5.53
CA LEU A 194 -18.27 0.33 -4.40
C LEU A 194 -17.51 -0.84 -3.76
N SER A 195 -18.09 -2.04 -3.79
CA SER A 195 -17.38 -3.27 -3.40
C SER A 195 -16.21 -3.65 -4.32
N ALA A 196 -16.29 -3.29 -5.61
CA ALA A 196 -15.20 -3.51 -6.58
C ALA A 196 -14.09 -2.47 -6.41
N PHE A 197 -14.43 -1.20 -6.16
CA PHE A 197 -13.47 -0.14 -5.83
C PHE A 197 -12.66 -0.48 -4.56
N ARG A 198 -13.31 -1.07 -3.58
CA ARG A 198 -12.74 -1.64 -2.37
C ARG A 198 -11.74 -2.78 -2.64
N ARG A 199 -12.01 -3.62 -3.67
CA ARG A 199 -11.06 -4.65 -4.16
C ARG A 199 -9.91 -4.02 -4.93
N PHE A 200 -10.17 -2.93 -5.64
CA PHE A 200 -9.16 -2.15 -6.36
C PHE A 200 -8.19 -1.46 -5.38
N GLY A 201 -8.68 -0.79 -4.35
CA GLY A 201 -7.83 -0.17 -3.31
C GLY A 201 -6.92 -1.19 -2.60
N ARG A 202 -7.44 -2.41 -2.28
CA ARG A 202 -6.60 -3.51 -1.77
C ARG A 202 -5.59 -4.02 -2.80
N ARG A 203 -6.00 -4.14 -4.07
CA ARG A 203 -5.11 -4.58 -5.15
C ARG A 203 -4.06 -3.52 -5.48
N LEU A 204 -4.43 -2.24 -5.47
CA LEU A 204 -3.48 -1.12 -5.61
C LEU A 204 -2.50 -1.10 -4.44
N ARG A 205 -2.97 -1.16 -3.19
CA ARG A 205 -2.09 -1.23 -2.01
C ARG A 205 -1.18 -2.46 -2.07
N GLN A 206 -1.71 -3.62 -2.43
CA GLN A 206 -0.94 -4.85 -2.52
C GLN A 206 0.02 -4.83 -3.72
N ARG A 207 -0.38 -4.24 -4.86
CA ARG A 207 0.51 -4.01 -5.99
C ARG A 207 1.53 -2.91 -5.73
N LEU A 208 1.16 -1.82 -5.06
CA LEU A 208 2.12 -0.81 -4.60
C LEU A 208 3.11 -1.41 -3.59
N ILE A 209 2.65 -2.27 -2.68
CA ILE A 209 3.55 -3.01 -1.77
C ILE A 209 4.42 -4.01 -2.55
N CYS A 210 3.89 -4.74 -3.52
CA CYS A 210 4.68 -5.63 -4.38
C CYS A 210 5.62 -4.85 -5.31
N LEU A 211 5.20 -3.69 -5.80
CA LEU A 211 6.05 -2.76 -6.54
C LEU A 211 7.10 -2.10 -5.61
N PHE A 212 6.75 -1.80 -4.35
CA PHE A 212 7.69 -1.29 -3.33
C PHE A 212 8.73 -2.33 -2.90
N LEU A 213 8.37 -3.62 -2.91
CA LEU A 213 9.23 -4.71 -2.46
C LEU A 213 9.96 -5.44 -3.61
N GLY A 214 9.81 -4.95 -4.86
CA GLY A 214 10.40 -5.59 -6.03
C GLY A 214 9.57 -6.79 -6.53
N SER A 215 9.73 -7.11 -7.80
CA SER A 215 8.93 -7.99 -8.66
C SER A 215 8.81 -9.47 -8.27
N GLN A 216 8.89 -9.84 -7.00
CA GLN A 216 8.91 -11.24 -6.55
C GLN A 216 7.60 -11.74 -5.93
N CYS A 217 6.46 -11.18 -6.32
CA CYS A 217 5.16 -11.73 -5.93
C CYS A 217 4.57 -12.59 -7.04
N ARG A 218 4.62 -13.91 -6.90
CA ARG A 218 3.83 -14.85 -7.71
C ARG A 218 2.47 -15.10 -7.08
N ARG A 219 1.44 -15.13 -7.91
CA ARG A 219 0.09 -15.49 -7.47
C ARG A 219 -0.06 -17.02 -7.53
N SER A 220 -0.21 -17.66 -6.37
CA SER A 220 -0.57 -19.07 -6.27
C SER A 220 -1.83 -19.21 -5.41
N ASN A 221 -2.82 -19.95 -5.89
CA ASN A 221 -4.10 -20.24 -5.19
C ASN A 221 -4.82 -18.98 -4.63
N GLY A 222 -4.86 -17.91 -5.43
CA GLY A 222 -5.55 -16.67 -5.03
C GLY A 222 -4.81 -15.79 -4.01
N LYS A 223 -3.69 -16.25 -3.46
CA LYS A 223 -2.80 -15.50 -2.55
C LYS A 223 -1.51 -15.10 -3.25
N TRP A 224 -1.01 -13.92 -2.95
CA TRP A 224 0.30 -13.47 -3.41
C TRP A 224 1.35 -14.01 -2.43
N LEU A 225 2.24 -14.85 -2.92
CA LEU A 225 3.34 -15.42 -2.15
C LEU A 225 4.64 -14.74 -2.55
N TRP A 226 5.47 -14.47 -1.57
CA TRP A 226 6.84 -14.02 -1.77
C TRP A 226 7.67 -15.20 -2.27
N VAL A 227 8.20 -15.08 -3.47
CA VAL A 227 9.14 -16.08 -3.99
C VAL A 227 10.54 -15.51 -3.78
N SER A 228 11.26 -16.06 -2.84
CA SER A 228 12.68 -15.79 -2.71
C SER A 228 13.36 -16.18 -4.04
N PRO A 229 14.32 -15.37 -4.56
CA PRO A 229 15.09 -15.80 -5.71
C PRO A 229 15.78 -17.12 -5.38
N PRO A 230 15.83 -18.06 -6.32
CA PRO A 230 16.68 -19.23 -6.17
C PRO A 230 18.10 -18.75 -5.92
N GLY A 231 18.77 -19.40 -4.96
CA GLY A 231 20.11 -19.12 -4.47
C GLY A 231 21.19 -19.19 -5.55
#